data_4ca08c1491d768802274b2be20e00430
#
_entry.id   4ca08c1491d768802274b2be20e00430
#
_cell.length_a   1.000
_cell.length_b   1.000
_cell.length_c   1.000
_cell.angle_alpha   90.00
_cell.angle_beta   90.00
_cell.angle_gamma   90.00
#
_symmetry.space_group_name_H-M   'P 1'
#
loop_
_entity.id
_entity.type
_entity.pdbx_description
1 polymer ?
#
loop_
_entity_poly.entity_id
_entity_poly.type
_entity_poly.pdbx_seq_one_letter_code
_entity_poly.pdbx_strand_id
1 'polypeptide(L)'
;MTFLNACRNGQKSIVQIFLKKGGIDVNKRDAEGNTPLYYACLKGFRDIVSLLLDSDADVSIANNCSETPLHAATRSGNKEIIGKLVQYGAELDATDKEGRTPLIRLLDNKRTDAALFLIEQGADTEVADNSGHKAIDYATAHGLREVVMFLSVGTSDIHGNTPLHQAVFNGQSETVRILLSTSDDMLNIPNDEGETPLIIACIKGNLIVAKLLIDAGADVNKALLNGNTPLHFAAWSGNKFVGRDLIGASAQIDAQNENGETPLILAAREGNNEFVALLVEHQANVNQADNFQRTALYYAGERGYNEITEILLAAGAEG
;
A
#
# COMPACT_ATOMS: atom_id res chain seq x y z
N MET A 1 1.64 6.57 48.82
CA MET A 1 1.33 6.78 47.41
C MET A 1 2.46 7.60 46.81
N THR A 2 3.04 7.18 45.68
CA THR A 2 4.12 7.90 45.01
C THR A 2 3.58 8.87 43.96
N PHE A 3 4.34 9.89 43.60
CA PHE A 3 4.01 10.85 42.58
C PHE A 3 3.69 10.16 41.22
N LEU A 4 4.56 9.22 40.83
CA LEU A 4 4.38 8.45 39.59
C LEU A 4 3.06 7.67 39.58
N ASN A 5 2.70 7.02 40.70
CA ASN A 5 1.43 6.31 40.82
C ASN A 5 0.21 7.25 40.72
N ALA A 6 0.30 8.47 41.26
CA ALA A 6 -0.74 9.47 41.13
C ALA A 6 -0.95 9.90 39.68
N CYS A 7 0.14 10.11 38.93
CA CYS A 7 0.08 10.40 37.47
C CYS A 7 -0.47 9.22 36.69
N ARG A 8 0.01 7.98 36.95
CA ARG A 8 -0.45 6.76 36.28
C ARG A 8 -1.96 6.50 36.49
N ASN A 9 -2.50 6.88 37.64
CA ASN A 9 -3.89 6.63 38.03
C ASN A 9 -4.84 7.82 37.76
N GLY A 10 -4.36 8.91 37.14
CA GLY A 10 -5.19 10.05 36.80
C GLY A 10 -5.63 10.93 37.99
N GLN A 11 -4.89 10.87 39.11
CA GLN A 11 -5.27 11.55 40.35
C GLN A 11 -4.81 13.02 40.36
N LYS A 12 -5.43 13.85 39.51
CA LYS A 12 -5.08 15.26 39.27
C LYS A 12 -4.83 16.04 40.57
N SER A 13 -5.74 15.99 41.53
CA SER A 13 -5.62 16.73 42.80
C SER A 13 -4.38 16.33 43.61
N ILE A 14 -4.04 15.03 43.60
CA ILE A 14 -2.84 14.53 44.29
C ILE A 14 -1.57 14.97 43.55
N VAL A 15 -1.56 14.92 42.22
CA VAL A 15 -0.47 15.42 41.39
C VAL A 15 -0.22 16.91 41.69
N GLN A 16 -1.26 17.72 41.74
CA GLN A 16 -1.16 19.15 42.10
C GLN A 16 -0.58 19.39 43.47
N ILE A 17 -0.97 18.59 44.48
CA ILE A 17 -0.41 18.68 45.85
C ILE A 17 1.08 18.39 45.85
N PHE A 18 1.48 17.33 45.13
CA PHE A 18 2.89 16.97 45.04
C PHE A 18 3.71 18.08 44.35
N LEU A 19 3.26 18.61 43.23
CA LEU A 19 3.94 19.68 42.48
C LEU A 19 4.05 20.98 43.29
N LYS A 20 3.01 21.37 44.04
CA LYS A 20 3.01 22.54 44.92
C LYS A 20 3.96 22.40 46.07
N LYS A 21 4.17 21.18 46.63
CA LYS A 21 5.07 20.94 47.73
C LYS A 21 6.55 21.12 47.32
N GLY A 22 6.85 20.94 46.06
CA GLY A 22 8.20 21.05 45.51
C GLY A 22 9.13 19.90 45.94
N GLY A 23 10.36 19.91 45.39
CA GLY A 23 11.37 18.92 45.67
C GLY A 23 11.13 17.52 45.10
N ILE A 24 10.25 17.43 44.09
CA ILE A 24 9.95 16.18 43.43
C ILE A 24 10.66 16.15 42.09
N ASP A 25 11.29 15.03 41.79
CA ASP A 25 11.79 14.72 40.46
C ASP A 25 10.59 14.33 39.57
N VAL A 26 10.16 15.28 38.70
CA VAL A 26 9.05 15.12 37.76
C VAL A 26 9.36 14.11 36.64
N ASN A 27 10.68 13.82 36.45
CA ASN A 27 11.18 12.91 35.43
C ASN A 27 11.58 11.55 35.97
N LYS A 28 11.24 11.27 37.24
CA LYS A 28 11.61 10.01 37.90
C LYS A 28 11.04 8.81 37.11
N ARG A 29 11.95 7.90 36.73
CA ARG A 29 11.60 6.69 35.98
C ARG A 29 11.29 5.52 36.92
N ASP A 30 10.39 4.64 36.53
CA ASP A 30 10.18 3.33 37.15
C ASP A 30 11.15 2.25 36.62
N ALA A 31 10.93 0.99 36.99
CA ALA A 31 11.76 -0.13 36.57
C ALA A 31 11.71 -0.38 35.04
N GLU A 32 10.58 -0.08 34.40
CA GLU A 32 10.37 -0.15 32.94
C GLU A 32 10.91 1.09 32.21
N GLY A 33 11.42 2.06 32.95
CA GLY A 33 11.94 3.32 32.45
C GLY A 33 10.86 4.36 32.16
N ASN A 34 9.61 4.13 32.52
CA ASN A 34 8.51 5.05 32.23
C ASN A 34 8.54 6.25 33.20
N THR A 35 8.31 7.43 32.63
CA THR A 35 8.17 8.68 33.40
C THR A 35 6.70 8.94 33.75
N PRO A 36 6.41 9.86 34.73
CA PRO A 36 5.05 10.34 34.99
C PRO A 36 4.35 10.87 33.73
N LEU A 37 5.09 11.60 32.88
CA LEU A 37 4.58 12.14 31.61
C LEU A 37 4.20 11.02 30.63
N TYR A 38 5.04 9.98 30.50
CA TYR A 38 4.75 8.81 29.69
C TYR A 38 3.39 8.20 30.09
N TYR A 39 3.16 7.94 31.38
CA TYR A 39 1.90 7.36 31.84
C TYR A 39 0.69 8.28 31.62
N ALA A 40 0.85 9.58 31.86
CA ALA A 40 -0.23 10.54 31.63
C ALA A 40 -0.63 10.60 30.13
N CYS A 41 0.35 10.55 29.23
CA CYS A 41 0.15 10.48 27.78
C CYS A 41 -0.51 9.16 27.36
N LEU A 42 0.00 8.02 27.87
CA LEU A 42 -0.52 6.68 27.58
C LEU A 42 -2.00 6.54 27.92
N LYS A 43 -2.43 7.15 29.03
CA LYS A 43 -3.80 7.08 29.55
C LYS A 43 -4.69 8.22 29.07
N GLY A 44 -4.14 9.22 28.37
CA GLY A 44 -4.91 10.34 27.84
C GLY A 44 -5.33 11.36 28.89
N PHE A 45 -4.59 11.52 30.00
CA PHE A 45 -4.92 12.46 31.08
C PHE A 45 -4.43 13.87 30.77
N ARG A 46 -5.18 14.59 29.91
CA ARG A 46 -4.83 15.93 29.40
C ARG A 46 -4.40 16.93 30.47
N ASP A 47 -5.16 17.01 31.55
CA ASP A 47 -4.87 17.96 32.64
C ASP A 47 -3.55 17.65 33.35
N ILE A 48 -3.26 16.35 33.54
CA ILE A 48 -2.02 15.90 34.18
C ILE A 48 -0.84 16.12 33.24
N VAL A 49 -1.01 15.86 31.93
CA VAL A 49 0.01 16.18 30.92
C VAL A 49 0.38 17.66 30.99
N SER A 50 -0.63 18.56 30.99
CA SER A 50 -0.39 19.98 31.11
C SER A 50 0.36 20.36 32.40
N LEU A 51 -0.08 19.85 33.55
CA LEU A 51 0.59 20.11 34.86
C LEU A 51 2.04 19.64 34.86
N LEU A 52 2.33 18.50 34.24
CA LEU A 52 3.69 17.95 34.17
C LEU A 52 4.57 18.79 33.24
N LEU A 53 4.05 19.16 32.06
CA LEU A 53 4.79 20.02 31.11
C LEU A 53 5.05 21.41 31.68
N ASP A 54 4.07 22.02 32.36
CA ASP A 54 4.21 23.31 33.07
C ASP A 54 5.20 23.21 34.27
N SER A 55 5.58 21.99 34.65
CA SER A 55 6.55 21.71 35.74
C SER A 55 7.85 21.12 35.19
N ASP A 56 8.22 21.45 33.97
CA ASP A 56 9.46 21.06 33.29
C ASP A 56 9.65 19.54 33.14
N ALA A 57 8.54 18.79 32.90
CA ALA A 57 8.64 17.38 32.49
C ALA A 57 9.27 17.28 31.10
N ASP A 58 10.31 16.45 30.99
CA ASP A 58 11.07 16.26 29.77
C ASP A 58 10.30 15.33 28.80
N VAL A 59 9.98 15.86 27.62
CA VAL A 59 9.25 15.16 26.55
C VAL A 59 10.09 14.15 25.78
N SER A 60 11.42 14.18 25.93
CA SER A 60 12.37 13.34 25.19
C SER A 60 12.70 12.02 25.89
N ILE A 61 12.41 11.88 27.18
CA ILE A 61 12.80 10.69 27.95
C ILE A 61 12.02 9.46 27.48
N ALA A 62 12.73 8.58 26.80
CA ALA A 62 12.19 7.30 26.36
C ALA A 62 12.27 6.23 27.47
N ASN A 63 11.33 5.28 27.46
CA ASN A 63 11.35 4.12 28.34
C ASN A 63 12.36 3.04 27.86
N ASN A 64 12.40 1.89 28.56
CA ASN A 64 13.31 0.79 28.20
C ASN A 64 12.97 0.13 26.83
N CYS A 65 11.83 0.45 26.22
CA CYS A 65 11.46 0.04 24.86
C CYS A 65 11.70 1.15 23.81
N SER A 66 12.48 2.19 24.16
CA SER A 66 12.73 3.37 23.33
C SER A 66 11.45 4.18 23.02
N GLU A 67 10.35 3.96 23.75
CA GLU A 67 9.11 4.70 23.57
C GLU A 67 9.17 6.04 24.32
N THR A 68 9.04 7.15 23.60
CA THR A 68 8.91 8.50 24.16
C THR A 68 7.48 8.77 24.65
N PRO A 69 7.23 9.86 25.41
CA PRO A 69 5.87 10.31 25.72
C PRO A 69 4.99 10.49 24.49
N LEU A 70 5.56 10.90 23.34
CA LEU A 70 4.83 11.04 22.09
C LEU A 70 4.38 9.66 21.55
N HIS A 71 5.22 8.62 21.62
CA HIS A 71 4.82 7.24 21.34
C HIS A 71 3.67 6.78 22.24
N ALA A 72 3.74 7.09 23.54
CA ALA A 72 2.68 6.74 24.49
C ALA A 72 1.33 7.41 24.11
N ALA A 73 1.36 8.66 23.67
CA ALA A 73 0.19 9.43 23.28
C ALA A 73 -0.52 8.84 22.05
N THR A 74 0.18 8.09 21.19
CA THR A 74 -0.40 7.49 19.99
C THR A 74 -1.49 6.47 20.30
N ARG A 75 -1.42 5.79 21.44
CA ARG A 75 -2.46 4.81 21.84
C ARG A 75 -3.81 5.47 22.09
N SER A 76 -3.81 6.63 22.73
CA SER A 76 -5.04 7.39 22.94
C SER A 76 -5.50 8.09 21.65
N GLY A 77 -4.56 8.46 20.79
CA GLY A 77 -4.81 9.27 19.60
C GLY A 77 -5.33 10.67 19.93
N ASN A 78 -5.11 11.14 21.14
CA ASN A 78 -5.61 12.43 21.57
C ASN A 78 -4.78 13.57 20.98
N LYS A 79 -5.34 14.22 19.94
CA LYS A 79 -4.70 15.32 19.18
C LYS A 79 -4.23 16.47 20.07
N GLU A 80 -4.96 16.79 21.14
CA GLU A 80 -4.60 17.87 22.07
C GLU A 80 -3.32 17.54 22.86
N ILE A 81 -3.20 16.28 23.34
CA ILE A 81 -1.98 15.81 24.04
C ILE A 81 -0.79 15.80 23.07
N ILE A 82 -0.99 15.27 21.88
CA ILE A 82 0.04 15.22 20.83
C ILE A 82 0.49 16.62 20.49
N GLY A 83 -0.45 17.56 20.28
CA GLY A 83 -0.14 18.96 19.98
C GLY A 83 0.67 19.65 21.10
N LYS A 84 0.34 19.37 22.36
CA LYS A 84 1.14 19.91 23.49
C LYS A 84 2.55 19.35 23.51
N LEU A 85 2.72 18.03 23.31
CA LEU A 85 4.05 17.43 23.27
C LEU A 85 4.90 18.01 22.13
N VAL A 86 4.32 18.21 20.95
CA VAL A 86 4.99 18.86 19.81
C VAL A 86 5.37 20.31 20.16
N GLN A 87 4.46 21.07 20.77
CA GLN A 87 4.72 22.45 21.20
C GLN A 87 5.87 22.53 22.21
N TYR A 88 6.04 21.53 23.06
CA TYR A 88 7.15 21.43 24.02
C TYR A 88 8.39 20.75 23.45
N GLY A 89 8.48 20.57 22.11
CA GLY A 89 9.66 20.13 21.42
C GLY A 89 9.86 18.61 21.39
N ALA A 90 8.78 17.83 21.45
CA ALA A 90 8.89 16.37 21.27
C ALA A 90 9.42 16.04 19.86
N GLU A 91 10.39 15.14 19.79
CA GLU A 91 10.94 14.62 18.52
C GLU A 91 9.86 13.80 17.79
N LEU A 92 9.52 14.24 16.56
CA LEU A 92 8.43 13.63 15.77
C LEU A 92 8.82 12.25 15.24
N ASP A 93 10.11 12.06 14.93
CA ASP A 93 10.62 10.90 14.19
C ASP A 93 11.48 9.99 15.08
N ALA A 94 11.41 10.16 16.41
CA ALA A 94 12.00 9.21 17.35
C ALA A 94 11.47 7.80 17.06
N THR A 95 12.35 6.79 17.15
CA THR A 95 11.97 5.40 16.85
C THR A 95 11.94 4.54 18.11
N ASP A 96 10.95 3.66 18.21
CA ASP A 96 10.88 2.60 19.22
C ASP A 96 11.82 1.43 18.89
N LYS A 97 11.82 0.36 19.69
CA LYS A 97 12.65 -0.82 19.44
C LYS A 97 12.33 -1.56 18.14
N GLU A 98 11.11 -1.44 17.63
CA GLU A 98 10.68 -1.98 16.36
C GLU A 98 10.99 -1.05 15.17
N GLY A 99 11.65 0.09 15.42
CA GLY A 99 11.94 1.12 14.41
C GLY A 99 10.74 1.99 14.05
N ARG A 100 9.61 1.87 14.77
CA ARG A 100 8.38 2.60 14.43
C ARG A 100 8.42 4.00 15.02
N THR A 101 8.10 5.00 14.19
CA THR A 101 7.88 6.37 14.61
C THR A 101 6.50 6.54 15.26
N PRO A 102 6.25 7.66 15.99
CA PRO A 102 4.92 8.01 16.45
C PRO A 102 3.88 8.03 15.31
N LEU A 103 4.26 8.51 14.11
CA LEU A 103 3.39 8.51 12.94
C LEU A 103 2.98 7.09 12.55
N ILE A 104 3.94 6.18 12.38
CA ILE A 104 3.66 4.77 12.07
C ILE A 104 2.73 4.16 13.12
N ARG A 105 2.96 4.42 14.41
CA ARG A 105 2.08 3.90 15.47
C ARG A 105 0.66 4.47 15.43
N LEU A 106 0.48 5.73 15.06
CA LEU A 106 -0.85 6.32 14.88
C LEU A 106 -1.61 5.63 13.75
N LEU A 107 -0.93 5.37 12.63
CA LEU A 107 -1.50 4.69 11.47
C LEU A 107 -1.86 3.24 11.78
N ASP A 108 -0.96 2.51 12.46
CA ASP A 108 -1.20 1.14 12.94
C ASP A 108 -2.41 1.06 13.89
N ASN A 109 -2.57 2.06 14.75
CA ASN A 109 -3.73 2.20 15.64
C ASN A 109 -4.97 2.86 14.99
N LYS A 110 -4.94 3.14 13.67
CA LYS A 110 -6.01 3.77 12.88
C LYS A 110 -6.47 5.12 13.44
N ARG A 111 -5.51 5.93 13.91
CA ARG A 111 -5.75 7.27 14.45
C ARG A 111 -5.51 8.34 13.39
N THR A 112 -6.38 8.36 12.37
CA THR A 112 -6.24 9.18 11.15
C THR A 112 -6.03 10.66 11.45
N ASP A 113 -6.91 11.29 12.26
CA ASP A 113 -6.84 12.73 12.57
C ASP A 113 -5.53 13.14 13.25
N ALA A 114 -5.03 12.26 14.13
CA ALA A 114 -3.78 12.52 14.84
C ALA A 114 -2.56 12.26 13.95
N ALA A 115 -2.65 11.29 13.03
CA ALA A 115 -1.61 11.02 12.04
C ALA A 115 -1.47 12.19 11.06
N LEU A 116 -2.58 12.67 10.48
CA LEU A 116 -2.58 13.86 9.60
C LEU A 116 -2.01 15.07 10.31
N PHE A 117 -2.39 15.29 11.59
CA PHE A 117 -1.84 16.38 12.37
C PHE A 117 -0.32 16.27 12.52
N LEU A 118 0.26 15.07 12.81
CA LEU A 118 1.71 14.92 12.89
C LEU A 118 2.41 15.18 11.55
N ILE A 119 1.81 14.76 10.44
CA ILE A 119 2.33 15.05 9.09
C ILE A 119 2.32 16.57 8.83
N GLU A 120 1.25 17.27 9.19
CA GLU A 120 1.16 18.75 9.11
C GLU A 120 2.23 19.44 9.97
N GLN A 121 2.66 18.82 11.09
CA GLN A 121 3.74 19.35 11.94
C GLN A 121 5.14 18.98 11.41
N GLY A 122 5.26 18.27 10.29
CA GLY A 122 6.52 17.95 9.63
C GLY A 122 7.12 16.60 10.04
N ALA A 123 6.33 15.65 10.54
CA ALA A 123 6.79 14.28 10.75
C ALA A 123 7.25 13.66 9.42
N ASP A 124 8.42 13.01 9.43
CA ASP A 124 8.99 12.35 8.26
C ASP A 124 8.18 11.10 7.90
N THR A 125 7.60 11.09 6.70
CA THR A 125 6.78 10.00 6.18
C THR A 125 7.58 8.87 5.55
N GLU A 126 8.89 9.11 5.32
CA GLU A 126 9.78 8.19 4.63
C GLU A 126 10.59 7.29 5.57
N VAL A 127 10.55 7.56 6.89
CA VAL A 127 11.17 6.69 7.89
C VAL A 127 10.49 5.33 7.85
N ALA A 128 11.29 4.27 7.65
CA ALA A 128 10.82 2.89 7.66
C ALA A 128 11.06 2.23 9.03
N ASP A 129 10.18 1.32 9.42
CA ASP A 129 10.40 0.45 10.58
C ASP A 129 11.47 -0.61 10.29
N ASN A 130 11.78 -1.46 11.29
CA ASN A 130 12.78 -2.53 11.14
C ASN A 130 12.41 -3.61 10.10
N SER A 131 11.15 -3.63 9.63
CA SER A 131 10.67 -4.51 8.56
C SER A 131 10.68 -3.84 7.18
N GLY A 132 11.09 -2.57 7.12
CA GLY A 132 11.13 -1.77 5.90
C GLY A 132 9.82 -1.09 5.54
N HIS A 133 8.78 -1.13 6.41
CA HIS A 133 7.50 -0.50 6.14
C HIS A 133 7.50 0.97 6.54
N LYS A 134 7.00 1.82 5.66
CA LYS A 134 6.82 3.26 5.83
C LYS A 134 5.39 3.62 6.26
N ALA A 135 5.16 4.88 6.55
CA ALA A 135 3.84 5.42 6.90
C ALA A 135 2.78 5.05 5.85
N ILE A 136 3.10 5.14 4.54
CA ILE A 136 2.18 4.82 3.44
C ILE A 136 1.73 3.36 3.45
N ASP A 137 2.62 2.43 3.82
CA ASP A 137 2.31 0.99 3.86
C ASP A 137 1.26 0.69 4.94
N TYR A 138 1.42 1.28 6.13
CA TYR A 138 0.44 1.16 7.22
C TYR A 138 -0.89 1.81 6.88
N ALA A 139 -0.86 3.01 6.28
CA ALA A 139 -2.08 3.70 5.85
C ALA A 139 -2.85 2.88 4.81
N THR A 140 -2.13 2.28 3.85
CA THR A 140 -2.68 1.44 2.78
C THR A 140 -3.23 0.13 3.35
N ALA A 141 -2.45 -0.57 4.19
CA ALA A 141 -2.86 -1.84 4.81
C ALA A 141 -4.14 -1.69 5.65
N HIS A 142 -4.34 -0.54 6.29
CA HIS A 142 -5.51 -0.26 7.10
C HIS A 142 -6.64 0.48 6.38
N GLY A 143 -6.47 0.82 5.08
CA GLY A 143 -7.47 1.52 4.28
C GLY A 143 -7.75 2.95 4.77
N LEU A 144 -6.73 3.65 5.28
CA LEU A 144 -6.84 5.01 5.81
C LEU A 144 -6.81 6.04 4.67
N ARG A 145 -7.97 6.22 4.04
CA ARG A 145 -8.16 6.98 2.78
C ARG A 145 -7.47 8.34 2.78
N GLU A 146 -7.81 9.19 3.75
CA GLU A 146 -7.30 10.56 3.80
C GLU A 146 -5.78 10.60 3.91
N VAL A 147 -5.18 9.70 4.70
CA VAL A 147 -3.73 9.62 4.85
C VAL A 147 -3.08 9.12 3.57
N VAL A 148 -3.64 8.06 2.95
CA VAL A 148 -3.15 7.55 1.66
C VAL A 148 -3.16 8.65 0.62
N MET A 149 -4.26 9.40 0.51
CA MET A 149 -4.36 10.54 -0.40
C MET A 149 -3.30 11.60 -0.11
N PHE A 150 -3.10 11.94 1.16
CA PHE A 150 -2.13 12.96 1.57
C PHE A 150 -0.69 12.54 1.24
N LEU A 151 -0.34 11.28 1.50
CA LEU A 151 1.00 10.72 1.28
C LEU A 151 1.30 10.37 -0.18
N SER A 152 0.25 10.20 -1.03
CA SER A 152 0.40 9.72 -2.41
C SER A 152 0.86 10.80 -3.39
N VAL A 153 0.86 12.05 -3.00
CA VAL A 153 1.23 13.16 -3.89
C VAL A 153 2.74 13.11 -4.15
N GLY A 154 3.14 12.37 -5.18
CA GLY A 154 4.49 12.41 -5.75
C GLY A 154 5.53 11.42 -5.22
N THR A 155 5.15 10.36 -4.50
CA THR A 155 6.10 9.38 -3.96
C THR A 155 6.05 8.04 -4.69
N SER A 156 7.21 7.59 -5.19
CA SER A 156 7.44 6.18 -5.58
C SER A 156 8.40 5.53 -4.57
N ASP A 157 8.29 4.21 -4.38
CA ASP A 157 9.26 3.47 -3.57
C ASP A 157 10.61 3.29 -4.30
N ILE A 158 11.55 2.56 -3.69
CA ILE A 158 12.89 2.28 -4.24
C ILE A 158 12.86 1.44 -5.53
N HIS A 159 11.70 0.88 -5.91
CA HIS A 159 11.47 0.12 -7.14
C HIS A 159 10.61 0.90 -8.14
N GLY A 160 10.39 2.19 -7.92
CA GLY A 160 9.53 3.01 -8.76
C GLY A 160 8.03 2.73 -8.61
N ASN A 161 7.62 1.88 -7.64
CA ASN A 161 6.20 1.60 -7.42
C ASN A 161 5.51 2.80 -6.78
N THR A 162 4.51 3.34 -7.46
CA THR A 162 3.62 4.33 -6.87
C THR A 162 2.68 3.68 -5.85
N PRO A 163 2.02 4.46 -4.98
CA PRO A 163 0.98 3.93 -4.09
C PRO A 163 -0.10 3.13 -4.81
N LEU A 164 -0.41 3.48 -6.07
CA LEU A 164 -1.36 2.71 -6.88
C LEU A 164 -0.81 1.31 -7.21
N HIS A 165 0.48 1.18 -7.55
CA HIS A 165 1.11 -0.13 -7.76
C HIS A 165 1.02 -0.99 -6.50
N GLN A 166 1.33 -0.44 -5.34
CA GLN A 166 1.28 -1.16 -4.05
C GLN A 166 -0.14 -1.61 -3.71
N ALA A 167 -1.14 -0.72 -3.87
CA ALA A 167 -2.54 -1.05 -3.63
C ALA A 167 -3.04 -2.16 -4.56
N VAL A 168 -2.62 -2.12 -5.84
CA VAL A 168 -2.94 -3.15 -6.84
C VAL A 168 -2.27 -4.47 -6.50
N PHE A 169 -0.97 -4.47 -6.18
CA PHE A 169 -0.20 -5.66 -5.81
C PHE A 169 -0.81 -6.37 -4.60
N ASN A 170 -1.29 -5.61 -3.61
CA ASN A 170 -1.94 -6.11 -2.39
C ASN A 170 -3.43 -6.44 -2.59
N GLY A 171 -4.00 -6.20 -3.77
CA GLY A 171 -5.40 -6.49 -4.07
C GLY A 171 -6.41 -5.60 -3.32
N GLN A 172 -5.99 -4.43 -2.86
CA GLN A 172 -6.78 -3.51 -2.04
C GLN A 172 -7.71 -2.66 -2.91
N SER A 173 -8.79 -3.27 -3.41
CA SER A 173 -9.70 -2.65 -4.38
C SER A 173 -10.29 -1.32 -3.92
N GLU A 174 -10.55 -1.17 -2.62
CA GLU A 174 -11.08 0.09 -2.09
C GLU A 174 -10.03 1.20 -2.08
N THR A 175 -8.78 0.89 -1.71
CA THR A 175 -7.66 1.85 -1.81
C THR A 175 -7.43 2.26 -3.26
N VAL A 176 -7.48 1.31 -4.22
CA VAL A 176 -7.40 1.60 -5.65
C VAL A 176 -8.49 2.60 -6.08
N ARG A 177 -9.77 2.39 -5.67
CA ARG A 177 -10.86 3.34 -5.98
C ARG A 177 -10.56 4.75 -5.49
N ILE A 178 -9.99 4.86 -4.30
CA ILE A 178 -9.71 6.15 -3.69
C ILE A 178 -8.60 6.86 -4.47
N LEU A 179 -7.49 6.16 -4.71
CA LEU A 179 -6.37 6.71 -5.46
C LEU A 179 -6.82 7.20 -6.84
N LEU A 180 -7.63 6.39 -7.55
CA LEU A 180 -8.19 6.75 -8.86
C LEU A 180 -9.17 7.93 -8.80
N SER A 181 -9.88 8.12 -7.68
CA SER A 181 -10.79 9.27 -7.52
C SER A 181 -10.06 10.58 -7.24
N THR A 182 -8.77 10.51 -6.87
CA THR A 182 -7.97 11.67 -6.47
C THR A 182 -7.17 12.25 -7.62
N SER A 183 -6.52 11.41 -8.42
CA SER A 183 -5.71 11.80 -9.57
C SER A 183 -5.50 10.63 -10.52
N ASP A 184 -5.49 10.93 -11.81
CA ASP A 184 -5.17 9.96 -12.87
C ASP A 184 -3.65 9.88 -13.12
N ASP A 185 -2.85 10.72 -12.46
CA ASP A 185 -1.41 10.86 -12.75
C ASP A 185 -0.64 9.54 -12.57
N MET A 186 -1.08 8.69 -11.64
CA MET A 186 -0.43 7.40 -11.36
C MET A 186 -0.92 6.24 -12.23
N LEU A 187 -2.00 6.43 -13.01
CA LEU A 187 -2.72 5.35 -13.68
C LEU A 187 -1.85 4.53 -14.64
N ASN A 188 -0.94 5.22 -15.36
CA ASN A 188 -0.13 4.63 -16.42
C ASN A 188 1.39 4.79 -16.18
N ILE A 189 1.81 5.19 -14.98
CA ILE A 189 3.23 5.25 -14.64
C ILE A 189 3.78 3.83 -14.56
N PRO A 190 4.88 3.49 -15.26
CA PRO A 190 5.55 2.22 -15.06
C PRO A 190 6.48 2.29 -13.82
N ASN A 191 6.65 1.17 -13.13
CA ASN A 191 7.71 0.99 -12.15
C ASN A 191 9.06 0.70 -12.84
N ASP A 192 10.12 0.43 -12.08
CA ASP A 192 11.48 0.16 -12.61
C ASP A 192 11.54 -1.11 -13.47
N GLU A 193 10.59 -2.04 -13.31
CA GLU A 193 10.45 -3.25 -14.14
C GLU A 193 9.61 -2.99 -15.41
N GLY A 194 9.12 -1.75 -15.56
CA GLY A 194 8.26 -1.35 -16.67
C GLY A 194 6.79 -1.73 -16.49
N GLU A 195 6.42 -2.27 -15.31
CA GLU A 195 5.05 -2.67 -15.02
C GLU A 195 4.17 -1.46 -14.72
N THR A 196 3.03 -1.36 -15.38
CA THR A 196 1.95 -0.45 -14.96
C THR A 196 1.07 -1.12 -13.91
N PRO A 197 0.27 -0.35 -13.16
CA PRO A 197 -0.73 -0.93 -12.25
C PRO A 197 -1.64 -1.98 -12.94
N LEU A 198 -2.04 -1.73 -14.19
CA LEU A 198 -2.89 -2.67 -14.95
C LEU A 198 -2.15 -3.98 -15.26
N ILE A 199 -0.87 -3.92 -15.65
CA ILE A 199 -0.05 -5.12 -15.88
C ILE A 199 0.03 -5.95 -14.61
N ILE A 200 0.30 -5.33 -13.45
CA ILE A 200 0.34 -6.04 -12.16
C ILE A 200 -1.01 -6.69 -11.85
N ALA A 201 -2.12 -5.98 -12.07
CA ALA A 201 -3.46 -6.54 -11.87
C ALA A 201 -3.72 -7.78 -12.75
N CYS A 202 -3.24 -7.76 -14.01
CA CYS A 202 -3.35 -8.90 -14.93
C CYS A 202 -2.46 -10.08 -14.49
N ILE A 203 -1.22 -9.83 -14.10
CA ILE A 203 -0.28 -10.84 -13.57
C ILE A 203 -0.88 -11.53 -12.32
N LYS A 204 -1.46 -10.73 -11.40
CA LYS A 204 -2.10 -11.26 -10.17
C LYS A 204 -3.46 -11.91 -10.42
N GLY A 205 -4.03 -11.76 -11.61
CA GLY A 205 -5.36 -12.27 -11.94
C GLY A 205 -6.49 -11.60 -11.16
N ASN A 206 -6.28 -10.39 -10.64
CA ASN A 206 -7.26 -9.67 -9.84
C ASN A 206 -8.28 -8.96 -10.75
N LEU A 207 -9.39 -9.66 -11.05
CA LEU A 207 -10.46 -9.15 -11.91
C LEU A 207 -11.04 -7.81 -11.44
N ILE A 208 -11.30 -7.67 -10.13
CA ILE A 208 -11.94 -6.45 -9.61
C ILE A 208 -11.03 -5.25 -9.82
N VAL A 209 -9.75 -5.39 -9.48
CA VAL A 209 -8.77 -4.31 -9.61
C VAL A 209 -8.48 -4.01 -11.08
N ALA A 210 -8.31 -5.03 -11.92
CA ALA A 210 -8.13 -4.84 -13.37
C ALA A 210 -9.30 -4.05 -13.98
N LYS A 211 -10.54 -4.42 -13.63
CA LYS A 211 -11.72 -3.70 -14.10
C LYS A 211 -11.74 -2.24 -13.63
N LEU A 212 -11.41 -1.97 -12.36
CA LEU A 212 -11.34 -0.60 -11.85
C LEU A 212 -10.35 0.27 -12.63
N LEU A 213 -9.17 -0.28 -12.95
CA LEU A 213 -8.14 0.43 -13.71
C LEU A 213 -8.59 0.66 -15.17
N ILE A 214 -9.21 -0.34 -15.80
CA ILE A 214 -9.75 -0.22 -17.17
C ILE A 214 -10.87 0.82 -17.22
N ASP A 215 -11.81 0.78 -16.27
CA ASP A 215 -12.91 1.74 -16.17
C ASP A 215 -12.41 3.18 -15.91
N ALA A 216 -11.25 3.33 -15.27
CA ALA A 216 -10.57 4.62 -15.06
C ALA A 216 -9.76 5.10 -16.27
N GLY A 217 -9.69 4.33 -17.37
CA GLY A 217 -8.99 4.71 -18.61
C GLY A 217 -7.51 4.30 -18.63
N ALA A 218 -7.12 3.26 -17.91
CA ALA A 218 -5.76 2.72 -18.03
C ALA A 218 -5.43 2.34 -19.47
N ASP A 219 -4.18 2.62 -19.89
CA ASP A 219 -3.69 2.22 -21.21
C ASP A 219 -3.56 0.69 -21.29
N VAL A 220 -4.55 0.07 -21.93
CA VAL A 220 -4.65 -1.39 -22.11
C VAL A 220 -3.60 -1.95 -23.06
N ASN A 221 -2.89 -1.08 -23.80
CA ASN A 221 -1.86 -1.43 -24.75
C ASN A 221 -0.43 -1.14 -24.28
N LYS A 222 -0.28 -0.54 -23.12
CA LYS A 222 1.04 -0.31 -22.54
C LYS A 222 1.72 -1.64 -22.27
N ALA A 223 2.85 -1.88 -22.96
CA ALA A 223 3.60 -3.13 -22.86
C ALA A 223 4.82 -3.00 -21.93
N LEU A 224 5.28 -4.12 -21.39
CA LEU A 224 6.62 -4.26 -20.82
C LEU A 224 7.70 -4.09 -21.88
N LEU A 225 8.96 -3.96 -21.44
CA LEU A 225 10.12 -3.88 -22.34
C LEU A 225 10.22 -5.08 -23.31
N ASN A 226 9.78 -6.25 -22.87
CA ASN A 226 9.73 -7.48 -23.70
C ASN A 226 8.51 -7.56 -24.62
N GLY A 227 7.73 -6.48 -24.74
CA GLY A 227 6.56 -6.39 -25.61
C GLY A 227 5.29 -7.04 -25.07
N ASN A 228 5.31 -7.65 -23.88
CA ASN A 228 4.10 -8.24 -23.30
C ASN A 228 3.12 -7.15 -22.85
N THR A 229 1.92 -7.14 -23.42
CA THR A 229 0.79 -6.28 -23.06
C THR A 229 -0.04 -6.90 -21.93
N PRO A 230 -0.94 -6.14 -21.28
CA PRO A 230 -1.91 -6.70 -20.34
C PRO A 230 -2.69 -7.91 -20.90
N LEU A 231 -3.01 -7.90 -22.20
CA LEU A 231 -3.73 -9.01 -22.85
C LEU A 231 -2.88 -10.28 -22.96
N HIS A 232 -1.55 -10.17 -23.12
CA HIS A 232 -0.65 -11.31 -23.08
C HIS A 232 -0.69 -12.00 -21.70
N PHE A 233 -0.66 -11.23 -20.61
CA PHE A 233 -0.74 -11.78 -19.25
C PHE A 233 -2.10 -12.41 -18.94
N ALA A 234 -3.19 -11.78 -19.39
CA ALA A 234 -4.53 -12.34 -19.26
C ALA A 234 -4.67 -13.65 -20.05
N ALA A 235 -4.06 -13.73 -21.23
CA ALA A 235 -4.03 -14.93 -22.07
C ALA A 235 -3.21 -16.06 -21.44
N TRP A 236 -2.04 -15.72 -20.90
CA TRP A 236 -1.17 -16.67 -20.19
C TRP A 236 -1.85 -17.26 -18.96
N SER A 237 -2.53 -16.43 -18.16
CA SER A 237 -3.24 -16.87 -16.95
C SER A 237 -4.60 -17.52 -17.23
N GLY A 238 -5.12 -17.43 -18.48
CA GLY A 238 -6.43 -17.93 -18.84
C GLY A 238 -7.62 -17.14 -18.28
N ASN A 239 -7.39 -15.92 -17.80
CA ASN A 239 -8.45 -15.11 -17.20
C ASN A 239 -9.32 -14.44 -18.26
N LYS A 240 -10.31 -15.18 -18.78
CA LYS A 240 -11.20 -14.71 -19.84
C LYS A 240 -12.00 -13.45 -19.50
N PHE A 241 -12.30 -13.22 -18.21
CA PHE A 241 -13.06 -12.04 -17.79
C PHE A 241 -12.22 -10.77 -17.93
N VAL A 242 -10.96 -10.82 -17.47
CA VAL A 242 -10.02 -9.72 -17.70
C VAL A 242 -9.76 -9.54 -19.21
N GLY A 243 -9.59 -10.64 -19.96
CA GLY A 243 -9.42 -10.59 -21.41
C GLY A 243 -10.57 -9.88 -22.11
N ARG A 244 -11.81 -10.18 -21.73
CA ARG A 244 -13.02 -9.53 -22.29
C ARG A 244 -13.03 -8.03 -21.98
N ASP A 245 -12.73 -7.64 -20.75
CA ASP A 245 -12.72 -6.23 -20.37
C ASP A 245 -11.59 -5.47 -21.12
N LEU A 246 -10.40 -6.07 -21.29
CA LEU A 246 -9.31 -5.51 -22.09
C LEU A 246 -9.68 -5.33 -23.56
N ILE A 247 -10.27 -6.36 -24.19
CA ILE A 247 -10.71 -6.29 -25.60
C ILE A 247 -11.82 -5.25 -25.76
N GLY A 248 -12.77 -5.18 -24.82
CA GLY A 248 -13.82 -4.16 -24.79
C GLY A 248 -13.26 -2.74 -24.67
N ALA A 249 -12.09 -2.57 -24.03
CA ALA A 249 -11.35 -1.32 -23.95
C ALA A 249 -10.38 -1.08 -25.13
N SER A 250 -10.50 -1.82 -26.21
CA SER A 250 -9.69 -1.70 -27.44
C SER A 250 -8.25 -2.18 -27.29
N ALA A 251 -8.00 -3.24 -26.52
CA ALA A 251 -6.70 -3.91 -26.51
C ALA A 251 -6.37 -4.45 -27.92
N GLN A 252 -5.10 -4.30 -28.32
CA GLN A 252 -4.59 -4.84 -29.58
C GLN A 252 -4.54 -6.37 -29.49
N ILE A 253 -5.49 -7.04 -30.16
CA ILE A 253 -5.74 -8.47 -30.04
C ILE A 253 -4.59 -9.33 -30.56
N ASP A 254 -3.89 -8.85 -31.61
CA ASP A 254 -2.79 -9.52 -32.28
C ASP A 254 -1.42 -8.83 -31.98
N ALA A 255 -1.32 -8.10 -30.87
CA ALA A 255 -0.05 -7.54 -30.44
C ALA A 255 1.01 -8.66 -30.34
N GLN A 256 2.25 -8.37 -30.78
CA GLN A 256 3.35 -9.32 -30.69
C GLN A 256 4.36 -8.86 -29.65
N ASN A 257 4.82 -9.78 -28.80
CA ASN A 257 5.95 -9.55 -27.91
C ASN A 257 7.30 -9.71 -28.67
N GLU A 258 8.42 -9.57 -27.98
CA GLU A 258 9.77 -9.72 -28.57
C GLU A 258 10.02 -11.09 -29.21
N ASN A 259 9.33 -12.13 -28.78
CA ASN A 259 9.39 -13.46 -29.38
C ASN A 259 8.47 -13.62 -30.60
N GLY A 260 7.72 -12.57 -30.96
CA GLY A 260 6.68 -12.64 -31.97
C GLY A 260 5.40 -13.35 -31.51
N GLU A 261 5.30 -13.70 -30.22
CA GLU A 261 4.13 -14.38 -29.68
C GLU A 261 2.97 -13.42 -29.53
N THR A 262 1.77 -13.82 -29.96
CA THR A 262 0.52 -13.11 -29.74
C THR A 262 -0.19 -13.64 -28.47
N PRO A 263 -1.18 -12.92 -27.94
CA PRO A 263 -2.02 -13.46 -26.86
C PRO A 263 -2.67 -14.81 -27.22
N LEU A 264 -3.04 -15.03 -28.48
CA LEU A 264 -3.59 -16.29 -28.96
C LEU A 264 -2.56 -17.44 -28.86
N ILE A 265 -1.32 -17.19 -29.27
CA ILE A 265 -0.22 -18.17 -29.14
C ILE A 265 -0.01 -18.52 -27.68
N LEU A 266 0.04 -17.53 -26.78
CA LEU A 266 0.22 -17.80 -25.34
C LEU A 266 -0.95 -18.61 -24.76
N ALA A 267 -2.20 -18.22 -25.07
CA ALA A 267 -3.37 -18.96 -24.60
C ALA A 267 -3.39 -20.42 -25.10
N ALA A 268 -3.05 -20.64 -26.35
CA ALA A 268 -2.96 -21.99 -26.92
C ALA A 268 -1.83 -22.82 -26.30
N ARG A 269 -0.67 -22.21 -26.08
CA ARG A 269 0.48 -22.87 -25.44
C ARG A 269 0.19 -23.28 -23.99
N GLU A 270 -0.54 -22.48 -23.25
CA GLU A 270 -0.87 -22.75 -21.84
C GLU A 270 -2.15 -23.60 -21.67
N GLY A 271 -2.85 -23.93 -22.77
CA GLY A 271 -4.04 -24.80 -22.72
C GLY A 271 -5.32 -24.08 -22.27
N ASN A 272 -5.40 -22.78 -22.45
CA ASN A 272 -6.51 -21.93 -21.99
C ASN A 272 -7.66 -21.90 -23.00
N ASN A 273 -8.45 -22.98 -23.11
CA ASN A 273 -9.50 -23.18 -24.12
C ASN A 273 -10.49 -22.02 -24.20
N GLU A 274 -11.00 -21.57 -23.03
CA GLU A 274 -12.00 -20.48 -22.99
C GLU A 274 -11.40 -19.14 -23.43
N PHE A 275 -10.10 -18.93 -23.19
CA PHE A 275 -9.42 -17.72 -23.66
C PHE A 275 -9.15 -17.76 -25.16
N VAL A 276 -8.74 -18.93 -25.68
CA VAL A 276 -8.61 -19.15 -27.14
C VAL A 276 -9.94 -18.88 -27.84
N ALA A 277 -11.05 -19.44 -27.34
CA ALA A 277 -12.39 -19.19 -27.89
C ALA A 277 -12.75 -17.71 -27.85
N LEU A 278 -12.46 -16.99 -26.75
CA LEU A 278 -12.67 -15.55 -26.64
C LEU A 278 -11.91 -14.76 -27.71
N LEU A 279 -10.62 -15.07 -27.92
CA LEU A 279 -9.79 -14.35 -28.90
C LEU A 279 -10.28 -14.64 -30.34
N VAL A 280 -10.65 -15.89 -30.64
CA VAL A 280 -11.23 -16.28 -31.96
C VAL A 280 -12.56 -15.59 -32.21
N GLU A 281 -13.45 -15.51 -31.22
CA GLU A 281 -14.71 -14.76 -31.27
C GLU A 281 -14.51 -13.30 -31.65
N HIS A 282 -13.42 -12.71 -31.16
CA HIS A 282 -13.02 -11.33 -31.45
C HIS A 282 -12.06 -11.19 -32.63
N GLN A 283 -12.02 -12.18 -33.52
CA GLN A 283 -11.31 -12.16 -34.82
C GLN A 283 -9.78 -12.05 -34.69
N ALA A 284 -9.18 -12.64 -33.64
CA ALA A 284 -7.72 -12.78 -33.58
C ALA A 284 -7.21 -13.55 -34.81
N ASN A 285 -6.04 -13.15 -35.33
CA ASN A 285 -5.41 -13.82 -36.46
C ASN A 285 -4.87 -15.19 -36.07
N VAL A 286 -5.59 -16.25 -36.39
CA VAL A 286 -5.24 -17.63 -36.03
C VAL A 286 -3.96 -18.16 -36.71
N ASN A 287 -3.55 -17.51 -37.82
CA ASN A 287 -2.39 -17.88 -38.61
C ASN A 287 -1.14 -17.03 -38.34
N GLN A 288 -1.23 -16.09 -37.37
CA GLN A 288 -0.06 -15.36 -36.93
C GLN A 288 0.95 -16.29 -36.29
N ALA A 289 2.20 -16.23 -36.75
CA ALA A 289 3.28 -17.05 -36.23
C ALA A 289 4.24 -16.25 -35.34
N ASP A 290 4.91 -16.92 -34.42
CA ASP A 290 6.01 -16.38 -33.64
C ASP A 290 7.31 -16.26 -34.48
N ASN A 291 8.38 -15.78 -33.89
CA ASN A 291 9.69 -15.63 -34.57
C ASN A 291 10.31 -16.98 -35.01
N PHE A 292 9.78 -18.11 -34.53
CA PHE A 292 10.18 -19.46 -34.93
C PHE A 292 9.23 -20.09 -35.94
N GLN A 293 8.35 -19.28 -36.52
CA GLN A 293 7.32 -19.70 -37.50
C GLN A 293 6.30 -20.71 -36.90
N ARG A 294 6.03 -20.63 -35.60
CA ARG A 294 5.07 -21.51 -34.91
C ARG A 294 3.78 -20.72 -34.64
N THR A 295 2.66 -21.29 -35.04
CA THR A 295 1.32 -20.74 -34.84
C THR A 295 0.70 -21.23 -33.53
N ALA A 296 -0.45 -20.69 -33.14
CA ALA A 296 -1.26 -21.21 -32.03
C ALA A 296 -1.62 -22.69 -32.24
N LEU A 297 -1.94 -23.07 -33.50
CA LEU A 297 -2.25 -24.46 -33.85
C LEU A 297 -1.07 -25.39 -33.63
N TYR A 298 0.16 -24.96 -33.98
CA TYR A 298 1.36 -25.72 -33.70
C TYR A 298 1.50 -26.06 -32.21
N TYR A 299 1.37 -25.06 -31.33
CA TYR A 299 1.50 -25.27 -29.87
C TYR A 299 0.40 -26.15 -29.30
N ALA A 300 -0.84 -25.98 -29.75
CA ALA A 300 -1.96 -26.82 -29.35
C ALA A 300 -1.75 -28.28 -29.76
N GLY A 301 -1.27 -28.51 -30.99
CA GLY A 301 -0.98 -29.85 -31.51
C GLY A 301 0.18 -30.54 -30.79
N GLU A 302 1.31 -29.81 -30.56
CA GLU A 302 2.47 -30.35 -29.85
C GLU A 302 2.11 -30.80 -28.43
N ARG A 303 1.22 -30.07 -27.75
CA ARG A 303 0.81 -30.39 -26.38
C ARG A 303 -0.43 -31.29 -26.27
N GLY A 304 -1.05 -31.63 -27.39
CA GLY A 304 -2.22 -32.51 -27.44
C GLY A 304 -3.51 -31.86 -26.93
N TYR A 305 -3.64 -30.53 -27.03
CA TYR A 305 -4.83 -29.81 -26.63
C TYR A 305 -5.92 -29.87 -27.72
N ASN A 306 -6.60 -31.02 -27.79
CA ASN A 306 -7.56 -31.33 -28.85
C ASN A 306 -8.66 -30.29 -28.99
N GLU A 307 -9.25 -29.81 -27.91
CA GLU A 307 -10.30 -28.78 -27.92
C GLU A 307 -9.81 -27.47 -28.52
N ILE A 308 -8.60 -27.01 -28.15
CA ILE A 308 -8.00 -25.82 -28.78
C ILE A 308 -7.75 -26.04 -30.27
N THR A 309 -7.23 -27.23 -30.62
CA THR A 309 -6.99 -27.61 -32.02
C THR A 309 -8.28 -27.54 -32.83
N GLU A 310 -9.40 -28.05 -32.31
CA GLU A 310 -10.71 -27.99 -32.96
C GLU A 310 -11.19 -26.56 -33.14
N ILE A 311 -11.09 -25.71 -32.09
CA ILE A 311 -11.45 -24.30 -32.12
C ILE A 311 -10.65 -23.56 -33.20
N LEU A 312 -9.31 -23.75 -33.23
CA LEU A 312 -8.47 -23.06 -34.21
C LEU A 312 -8.70 -23.51 -35.63
N LEU A 313 -8.85 -24.83 -35.87
CA LEU A 313 -9.21 -25.35 -37.23
C LEU A 313 -10.57 -24.86 -37.73
N ALA A 314 -11.57 -24.81 -36.85
CA ALA A 314 -12.88 -24.27 -37.16
C ALA A 314 -12.82 -22.76 -37.50
N ALA A 315 -11.84 -22.05 -36.96
CA ALA A 315 -11.57 -20.63 -37.24
C ALA A 315 -10.69 -20.41 -38.52
N GLY A 316 -10.26 -21.48 -39.19
CA GLY A 316 -9.45 -21.38 -40.41
C GLY A 316 -7.95 -21.38 -40.18
N ALA A 317 -7.47 -21.94 -39.06
CA ALA A 317 -6.04 -22.11 -38.87
C ALA A 317 -5.48 -23.13 -39.87
N GLU A 318 -4.37 -22.76 -40.50
CA GLU A 318 -3.63 -23.61 -41.46
C GLU A 318 -2.48 -24.34 -40.70
N GLY A 319 -2.27 -25.63 -41.04
CA GLY A 319 -1.27 -26.50 -40.40
C GLY A 319 0.15 -26.33 -40.96
#